data_6b3427f1d830e3dbf11b96370afdac37
#
_entry.id   6b3427f1d830e3dbf11b96370afdac37
#
_cell.length_a   1.000
_cell.length_b   1.000
_cell.length_c   1.000
_cell.angle_alpha   90.00
_cell.angle_beta   90.00
_cell.angle_gamma   90.00
#
_symmetry.space_group_name_H-M   'P 1'
#
loop_
_entity.id
_entity.type
_entity.pdbx_description
1 polymer ?
#
loop_
_entity_poly.entity_id
_entity_poly.type
_entity_poly.pdbx_seq_one_letter_code
_entity_poly.pdbx_strand_id
1 'polypeptide(L)'
;RILAHRDLPAHFDRYRLLAPQNDFINRVQFNLPETAHLFSNANLVYPDDVYSDALVTTVGGERFELYHARGETDDETWVWCPARRVLCTGDTFVWSSPNAGNPYKVQRYALEWAQALQSMAALRPLHLLPGHGPALSGEDRIQDALLTTAAFLRSIHDQVVAKMNEGKWLEDILREIDYPPTDKPWLRPIYDHPEFIARNVYRLYGGWYSGDPADILPAHSGDIARELVGVCGAEPLLARARALRDAGDLRIACHIADFVRKGDPDNRDAWLLW
;
A
#
# COMPACT_ATOMS: atom_id res chain seq x y z
N ARG A 1 25.21 -12.41 -13.94
CA ARG A 1 24.26 -11.69 -14.82
C ARG A 1 23.00 -11.40 -14.05
N ILE A 2 22.60 -10.12 -14.00
CA ILE A 2 21.41 -9.64 -13.34
C ILE A 2 20.41 -9.22 -14.43
N LEU A 3 19.21 -9.81 -14.38
CA LEU A 3 18.11 -9.51 -15.31
C LEU A 3 17.03 -8.74 -14.56
N ALA A 4 16.47 -7.67 -15.14
CA ALA A 4 15.39 -6.90 -14.54
C ALA A 4 14.47 -6.28 -15.59
N HIS A 5 13.34 -5.74 -15.13
CA HIS A 5 12.52 -4.89 -15.98
C HIS A 5 13.25 -3.59 -16.32
N ARG A 6 13.00 -3.03 -17.50
CA ARG A 6 13.68 -1.81 -18.03
C ARG A 6 13.52 -0.57 -17.14
N ASP A 7 12.48 -0.50 -16.30
CA ASP A 7 12.21 0.64 -15.43
C ASP A 7 12.96 0.57 -14.10
N LEU A 8 13.59 -0.57 -13.73
CA LEU A 8 14.35 -0.72 -12.50
C LEU A 8 15.49 0.30 -12.33
N PRO A 9 16.31 0.60 -13.37
CA PRO A 9 17.36 1.61 -13.25
C PRO A 9 16.84 2.98 -12.82
N ALA A 10 15.71 3.42 -13.37
CA ALA A 10 15.07 4.68 -12.99
C ALA A 10 14.58 4.67 -11.53
N HIS A 11 14.14 3.51 -11.02
CA HIS A 11 13.81 3.35 -9.59
C HIS A 11 15.03 3.47 -8.71
N PHE A 12 16.14 2.88 -9.08
CA PHE A 12 17.40 3.03 -8.35
C PHE A 12 17.87 4.48 -8.31
N ASP A 13 17.76 5.22 -9.42
CA ASP A 13 18.08 6.63 -9.46
C ASP A 13 17.16 7.45 -8.55
N ARG A 14 15.86 7.15 -8.52
CA ARG A 14 14.91 7.76 -7.59
C ARG A 14 15.26 7.45 -6.12
N TYR A 15 15.64 6.21 -5.80
CA TYR A 15 16.06 5.85 -4.45
C TYR A 15 17.34 6.58 -4.03
N ARG A 16 18.30 6.77 -4.94
CA ARG A 16 19.49 7.57 -4.68
C ARG A 16 19.15 9.05 -4.45
N LEU A 17 18.28 9.61 -5.30
CA LEU A 17 17.85 11.00 -5.19
C LEU A 17 17.16 11.28 -3.85
N LEU A 18 16.36 10.34 -3.38
CA LEU A 18 15.54 10.48 -2.18
C LEU A 18 16.03 9.62 -1.01
N ALA A 19 17.29 9.22 -0.99
CA ALA A 19 17.81 8.29 0.00
C ALA A 19 17.56 8.74 1.46
N PRO A 20 17.83 10.01 1.86
CA PRO A 20 17.53 10.47 3.22
C PRO A 20 16.02 10.46 3.54
N GLN A 21 15.16 10.77 2.58
CA GLN A 21 13.71 10.72 2.74
C GLN A 21 13.22 9.26 2.91
N ASN A 22 13.76 8.34 2.12
CA ASN A 22 13.44 6.92 2.24
C ASN A 22 13.91 6.34 3.58
N ASP A 23 15.09 6.74 4.08
CA ASP A 23 15.56 6.37 5.41
C ASP A 23 14.60 6.88 6.49
N PHE A 24 14.20 8.15 6.42
CA PHE A 24 13.23 8.74 7.37
C PHE A 24 11.90 7.96 7.36
N ILE A 25 11.31 7.74 6.18
CA ILE A 25 10.04 7.02 6.04
C ILE A 25 10.13 5.60 6.61
N ASN A 26 11.22 4.87 6.31
CA ASN A 26 11.38 3.51 6.82
C ASN A 26 11.62 3.49 8.34
N ARG A 27 12.34 4.46 8.90
CA ARG A 27 12.44 4.58 10.36
C ARG A 27 11.08 4.76 11.03
N VAL A 28 10.24 5.63 10.47
CA VAL A 28 8.88 5.86 10.98
C VAL A 28 8.00 4.62 10.82
N GLN A 29 7.97 4.04 9.61
CA GLN A 29 7.10 2.92 9.27
C GLN A 29 7.43 1.65 10.08
N PHE A 30 8.70 1.37 10.33
CA PHE A 30 9.16 0.15 10.98
C PHE A 30 9.71 0.38 12.40
N ASN A 31 9.51 1.58 12.94
CA ASN A 31 10.01 1.97 14.27
C ASN A 31 11.50 1.65 14.45
N LEU A 32 12.31 2.01 13.44
CA LEU A 32 13.75 1.77 13.46
C LEU A 32 14.48 2.91 14.19
N PRO A 33 15.67 2.67 14.75
CA PRO A 33 16.47 3.70 15.39
C PRO A 33 16.90 4.80 14.41
N GLU A 34 17.16 6.00 14.91
CA GLU A 34 17.61 7.14 14.08
C GLU A 34 18.91 6.87 13.31
N THR A 35 19.72 5.94 13.79
CA THR A 35 20.96 5.50 13.15
C THR A 35 20.76 4.56 11.98
N ALA A 36 19.54 4.11 11.70
CA ALA A 36 19.24 3.25 10.56
C ALA A 36 19.28 4.06 9.24
N HIS A 37 20.22 3.72 8.38
CA HIS A 37 20.43 4.34 7.06
C HIS A 37 20.40 3.26 5.98
N LEU A 38 19.21 2.76 5.65
CA LEU A 38 19.02 1.63 4.73
C LEU A 38 19.28 2.03 3.28
N PHE A 39 18.84 3.21 2.87
CA PHE A 39 18.94 3.69 1.50
C PHE A 39 20.16 4.57 1.26
N SER A 40 20.53 5.41 2.23
CA SER A 40 21.72 6.27 2.10
C SER A 40 23.02 5.47 2.01
N ASN A 41 23.05 4.27 2.62
CA ASN A 41 24.19 3.36 2.58
C ASN A 41 24.01 2.20 1.58
N ALA A 42 22.92 2.16 0.81
CA ALA A 42 22.64 1.09 -0.11
C ALA A 42 23.64 1.07 -1.28
N ASN A 43 24.28 -0.09 -1.50
CA ASN A 43 25.08 -0.35 -2.70
C ASN A 43 24.18 -0.96 -3.78
N LEU A 44 23.54 -0.11 -4.59
CA LEU A 44 22.65 -0.55 -5.66
C LEU A 44 23.46 -1.08 -6.84
N VAL A 45 23.23 -2.33 -7.19
CA VAL A 45 23.85 -2.98 -8.35
C VAL A 45 22.85 -2.99 -9.49
N TYR A 46 23.16 -2.26 -10.55
CA TYR A 46 22.29 -2.15 -11.74
C TYR A 46 22.25 -3.47 -12.53
N PRO A 47 21.14 -3.75 -13.24
CA PRO A 47 21.05 -4.94 -14.06
C PRO A 47 22.02 -4.90 -15.25
N ASP A 48 22.51 -6.11 -15.63
CA ASP A 48 23.31 -6.28 -16.84
C ASP A 48 22.45 -6.22 -18.09
N ASP A 49 21.23 -6.78 -18.02
CA ASP A 49 20.27 -6.83 -19.11
C ASP A 49 18.87 -6.48 -18.61
N VAL A 50 18.10 -5.82 -19.47
CA VAL A 50 16.73 -5.44 -19.17
C VAL A 50 15.76 -5.98 -20.21
N TYR A 51 14.50 -6.19 -19.81
CA TYR A 51 13.40 -6.57 -20.68
C TYR A 51 12.17 -5.68 -20.43
N SER A 52 11.17 -5.73 -21.32
CA SER A 52 9.95 -4.89 -21.23
C SER A 52 8.73 -5.68 -20.74
N ASP A 53 8.27 -6.65 -21.51
CA ASP A 53 7.01 -7.35 -21.23
C ASP A 53 7.23 -8.75 -20.69
N ALA A 54 8.08 -9.51 -21.36
CA ALA A 54 8.46 -10.87 -20.98
C ALA A 54 9.86 -11.22 -21.45
N LEU A 55 10.47 -12.16 -20.72
CA LEU A 55 11.77 -12.73 -21.07
C LEU A 55 11.76 -14.23 -20.78
N VAL A 56 12.31 -15.01 -21.70
CA VAL A 56 12.58 -16.44 -21.47
C VAL A 56 14.07 -16.65 -21.33
N THR A 57 14.48 -17.34 -20.28
CA THR A 57 15.87 -17.70 -20.04
C THR A 57 16.01 -19.15 -19.59
N THR A 58 17.21 -19.71 -19.70
CA THR A 58 17.52 -21.06 -19.24
C THR A 58 18.69 -21.01 -18.26
N VAL A 59 18.51 -21.62 -17.11
CA VAL A 59 19.54 -21.73 -16.06
C VAL A 59 19.66 -23.20 -15.64
N GLY A 60 20.85 -23.78 -15.75
CA GLY A 60 21.07 -25.18 -15.39
C GLY A 60 20.22 -26.19 -16.20
N GLY A 61 19.83 -25.85 -17.42
CA GLY A 61 18.94 -26.67 -18.26
C GLY A 61 17.44 -26.47 -17.99
N GLU A 62 17.05 -25.75 -16.95
CA GLU A 62 15.67 -25.43 -16.65
C GLU A 62 15.26 -24.11 -17.31
N ARG A 63 14.05 -24.10 -17.90
CA ARG A 63 13.43 -22.92 -18.52
C ARG A 63 12.72 -22.08 -17.47
N PHE A 64 12.98 -20.77 -17.49
CA PHE A 64 12.27 -19.76 -16.72
C PHE A 64 11.66 -18.72 -17.64
N GLU A 65 10.43 -18.35 -17.36
CA GLU A 65 9.68 -17.31 -18.03
C GLU A 65 9.45 -16.17 -17.04
N LEU A 66 9.97 -14.99 -17.37
CA LEU A 66 9.83 -13.77 -16.56
C LEU A 66 8.76 -12.91 -17.23
N TYR A 67 7.85 -12.39 -16.44
CA TYR A 67 6.77 -11.54 -16.91
C TYR A 67 6.73 -10.26 -16.09
N HIS A 68 6.56 -9.16 -16.80
CA HIS A 68 6.31 -7.87 -16.17
C HIS A 68 4.87 -7.78 -15.67
N ALA A 69 4.67 -7.11 -14.55
CA ALA A 69 3.38 -6.68 -14.06
C ALA A 69 3.51 -5.32 -13.37
N ARG A 70 2.47 -4.51 -13.45
CA ARG A 70 2.33 -3.35 -12.57
C ARG A 70 1.53 -3.80 -11.34
N GLY A 71 2.13 -3.69 -10.18
CA GLY A 71 1.54 -4.13 -8.92
C GLY A 71 1.97 -3.22 -7.79
N GLU A 72 2.81 -3.74 -6.92
CA GLU A 72 3.44 -2.97 -5.84
C GLU A 72 4.38 -1.89 -6.39
N THR A 73 5.07 -2.18 -7.47
CA THR A 73 5.86 -1.23 -8.26
C THR A 73 5.48 -1.33 -9.75
N ASP A 74 5.92 -0.37 -10.54
CA ASP A 74 5.69 -0.32 -11.98
C ASP A 74 6.70 -1.16 -12.78
N ASP A 75 7.69 -1.78 -12.13
CA ASP A 75 8.72 -2.67 -12.70
C ASP A 75 8.65 -4.10 -12.17
N GLU A 76 7.59 -4.47 -11.48
CA GLU A 76 7.49 -5.77 -10.82
C GLU A 76 7.60 -6.93 -11.81
N THR A 77 8.29 -7.98 -11.37
CA THR A 77 8.56 -9.18 -12.16
C THR A 77 8.10 -10.41 -11.40
N TRP A 78 7.31 -11.27 -12.04
CA TRP A 78 7.02 -12.60 -11.56
C TRP A 78 7.63 -13.66 -12.49
N VAL A 79 7.91 -14.84 -11.95
CA VAL A 79 8.65 -15.88 -12.67
C VAL A 79 7.88 -17.18 -12.65
N TRP A 80 7.79 -17.81 -13.85
CA TRP A 80 7.20 -19.12 -14.04
C TRP A 80 8.26 -20.15 -14.44
N CYS A 81 8.26 -21.31 -13.81
CA CYS A 81 9.05 -22.48 -14.17
C CYS A 81 8.09 -23.58 -14.66
N PRO A 82 7.88 -23.72 -15.99
CA PRO A 82 6.86 -24.61 -16.53
C PRO A 82 7.07 -26.09 -16.19
N ALA A 83 8.31 -26.57 -16.30
CA ALA A 83 8.63 -27.98 -16.06
C ALA A 83 8.30 -28.46 -14.63
N ARG A 84 8.35 -27.54 -13.68
CA ARG A 84 8.09 -27.81 -12.24
C ARG A 84 6.73 -27.28 -11.79
N ARG A 85 6.03 -26.56 -12.62
CA ARG A 85 4.80 -25.83 -12.29
C ARG A 85 4.99 -24.97 -11.01
N VAL A 86 6.14 -24.31 -10.92
CA VAL A 86 6.50 -23.39 -9.82
C VAL A 86 6.32 -21.96 -10.28
N LEU A 87 5.59 -21.19 -9.49
CA LEU A 87 5.34 -19.77 -9.66
C LEU A 87 6.04 -18.99 -8.56
N CYS A 88 6.92 -18.05 -8.90
CA CYS A 88 7.50 -17.09 -7.97
C CYS A 88 6.84 -15.74 -8.22
N THR A 89 6.08 -15.24 -7.26
CA THR A 89 5.21 -14.07 -7.46
C THR A 89 5.86 -12.75 -7.07
N GLY A 90 7.01 -12.77 -6.38
CA GLY A 90 7.43 -11.56 -5.68
C GLY A 90 6.32 -11.06 -4.76
N ASP A 91 6.20 -9.76 -4.60
CA ASP A 91 5.19 -9.14 -3.74
C ASP A 91 3.80 -9.04 -4.38
N THR A 92 3.64 -9.51 -5.64
CA THR A 92 2.30 -9.66 -6.24
C THR A 92 1.39 -10.58 -5.41
N PHE A 93 1.97 -11.52 -4.66
CA PHE A 93 1.26 -12.28 -3.64
C PHE A 93 2.05 -12.33 -2.35
N VAL A 94 1.42 -11.92 -1.25
CA VAL A 94 1.96 -11.97 0.11
C VAL A 94 0.87 -12.48 1.06
N TRP A 95 1.25 -12.94 2.26
CA TRP A 95 0.32 -13.42 3.30
C TRP A 95 -0.30 -12.27 4.09
N SER A 96 -0.82 -11.28 3.40
CA SER A 96 -1.51 -10.11 3.96
C SER A 96 -2.41 -9.52 2.89
N SER A 97 -3.30 -8.60 3.26
CA SER A 97 -3.96 -7.72 2.30
C SER A 97 -2.92 -7.12 1.35
N PRO A 98 -3.18 -7.11 0.03
CA PRO A 98 -2.22 -6.58 -0.94
C PRO A 98 -1.79 -5.16 -0.59
N ASN A 99 -0.50 -4.91 -0.61
CA ASN A 99 0.08 -3.60 -0.33
C ASN A 99 -0.13 -2.64 -1.52
N ALA A 100 -1.39 -2.54 -1.98
CA ALA A 100 -1.77 -1.78 -3.16
C ALA A 100 -2.16 -0.32 -2.84
N GLY A 101 -1.91 0.15 -1.61
CA GLY A 101 -2.32 1.48 -1.19
C GLY A 101 -1.50 2.09 -0.06
N ASN A 102 -0.29 1.63 0.18
CA ASN A 102 0.53 2.08 1.31
C ASN A 102 0.68 3.62 1.35
N PRO A 103 0.32 4.29 2.47
CA PRO A 103 0.33 5.76 2.58
C PRO A 103 1.72 6.39 2.47
N TYR A 104 2.78 5.62 2.71
CA TYR A 104 4.17 6.10 2.64
C TYR A 104 4.84 5.90 1.28
N LYS A 105 4.15 5.26 0.33
CA LYS A 105 4.76 4.83 -0.93
C LYS A 105 4.16 5.58 -2.14
N VAL A 106 4.86 5.47 -3.26
CA VAL A 106 4.40 5.98 -4.56
C VAL A 106 3.18 5.21 -5.05
N GLN A 107 2.67 5.61 -6.22
CA GLN A 107 1.51 4.98 -6.85
C GLN A 107 1.69 3.47 -7.01
N ARG A 108 0.61 2.72 -6.79
CA ARG A 108 0.46 1.29 -7.01
C ARG A 108 -0.78 1.03 -7.85
N TYR A 109 -0.89 -0.17 -8.43
CA TYR A 109 -1.77 -0.39 -9.58
C TYR A 109 -2.71 -1.58 -9.33
N ALA A 110 -3.77 -1.33 -8.58
CA ALA A 110 -4.69 -2.39 -8.12
C ALA A 110 -5.33 -3.20 -9.25
N LEU A 111 -5.71 -2.54 -10.37
CA LEU A 111 -6.33 -3.23 -11.49
C LEU A 111 -5.35 -4.12 -12.24
N GLU A 112 -4.19 -3.60 -12.60
CA GLU A 112 -3.13 -4.34 -13.29
C GLU A 112 -2.60 -5.47 -12.42
N TRP A 113 -2.51 -5.23 -11.11
CA TRP A 113 -2.17 -6.27 -10.12
C TRP A 113 -3.19 -7.41 -10.14
N ALA A 114 -4.50 -7.11 -10.12
CA ALA A 114 -5.54 -8.13 -10.23
C ALA A 114 -5.45 -8.92 -11.54
N GLN A 115 -5.14 -8.26 -12.65
CA GLN A 115 -4.95 -8.89 -13.96
C GLN A 115 -3.72 -9.83 -13.98
N ALA A 116 -2.62 -9.41 -13.34
CA ALA A 116 -1.43 -10.25 -13.20
C ALA A 116 -1.73 -11.53 -12.40
N LEU A 117 -2.43 -11.41 -11.28
CA LEU A 117 -2.86 -12.58 -10.47
C LEU A 117 -3.75 -13.54 -11.28
N GLN A 118 -4.66 -13.03 -12.11
CA GLN A 118 -5.48 -13.85 -13.01
C GLN A 118 -4.63 -14.56 -14.05
N SER A 119 -3.63 -13.88 -14.63
CA SER A 119 -2.69 -14.47 -15.58
C SER A 119 -1.85 -15.58 -14.95
N MET A 120 -1.40 -15.38 -13.71
CA MET A 120 -0.70 -16.40 -12.93
C MET A 120 -1.57 -17.60 -12.63
N ALA A 121 -2.84 -17.39 -12.25
CA ALA A 121 -3.79 -18.46 -11.99
C ALA A 121 -4.06 -19.30 -13.23
N ALA A 122 -4.13 -18.69 -14.43
CA ALA A 122 -4.34 -19.40 -15.70
C ALA A 122 -3.23 -20.42 -16.02
N LEU A 123 -2.02 -20.26 -15.47
CA LEU A 123 -0.92 -21.22 -15.62
C LEU A 123 -1.10 -22.49 -14.77
N ARG A 124 -2.06 -22.52 -13.84
CA ARG A 124 -2.37 -23.64 -12.96
C ARG A 124 -1.15 -24.14 -12.17
N PRO A 125 -0.46 -23.28 -11.39
CA PRO A 125 0.74 -23.67 -10.67
C PRO A 125 0.45 -24.73 -9.60
N LEU A 126 1.44 -25.61 -9.34
CA LEU A 126 1.41 -26.59 -8.24
C LEU A 126 2.10 -26.05 -6.99
N HIS A 127 3.02 -25.15 -7.17
CA HIS A 127 3.77 -24.50 -6.08
C HIS A 127 3.84 -23.00 -6.36
N LEU A 128 3.59 -22.22 -5.30
CA LEU A 128 3.70 -20.77 -5.30
C LEU A 128 4.69 -20.35 -4.23
N LEU A 129 5.68 -19.57 -4.63
CA LEU A 129 6.70 -18.95 -3.78
C LEU A 129 6.41 -17.45 -3.70
N PRO A 130 5.81 -16.96 -2.60
CA PRO A 130 5.47 -15.55 -2.44
C PRO A 130 6.70 -14.72 -2.10
N GLY A 131 6.60 -13.39 -2.26
CA GLY A 131 7.64 -12.47 -1.78
C GLY A 131 7.79 -12.49 -0.27
N HIS A 132 6.68 -12.63 0.46
CA HIS A 132 6.66 -12.71 1.92
C HIS A 132 5.72 -13.81 2.41
N GLY A 133 6.17 -14.55 3.44
CA GLY A 133 5.43 -15.63 4.05
C GLY A 133 5.76 -17.01 3.47
N PRO A 134 5.09 -18.08 3.93
CA PRO A 134 5.38 -19.44 3.52
C PRO A 134 4.91 -19.75 2.09
N ALA A 135 5.59 -20.69 1.44
CA ALA A 135 5.18 -21.23 0.15
C ALA A 135 3.83 -21.93 0.24
N LEU A 136 3.03 -21.86 -0.85
CA LEU A 136 1.82 -22.66 -1.04
C LEU A 136 2.08 -23.83 -1.96
N SER A 137 1.42 -24.96 -1.67
CA SER A 137 1.38 -26.12 -2.55
C SER A 137 -0.04 -26.63 -2.72
N GLY A 138 -0.34 -27.14 -3.91
CA GLY A 138 -1.66 -27.63 -4.29
C GLY A 138 -2.39 -26.63 -5.20
N GLU A 139 -2.77 -27.15 -6.39
CA GLU A 139 -3.36 -26.32 -7.46
C GLU A 139 -4.60 -25.58 -7.00
N ASP A 140 -5.58 -26.25 -6.42
CA ASP A 140 -6.85 -25.62 -6.01
C ASP A 140 -6.64 -24.54 -4.94
N ARG A 141 -5.72 -24.78 -4.00
CA ARG A 141 -5.39 -23.83 -2.95
C ARG A 141 -4.71 -22.57 -3.51
N ILE A 142 -3.83 -22.75 -4.49
CA ILE A 142 -3.18 -21.63 -5.17
C ILE A 142 -4.18 -20.86 -6.04
N GLN A 143 -5.09 -21.58 -6.74
CA GLN A 143 -6.18 -20.95 -7.47
C GLN A 143 -7.06 -20.08 -6.56
N ASP A 144 -7.50 -20.62 -5.41
CA ASP A 144 -8.27 -19.85 -4.42
C ASP A 144 -7.50 -18.60 -3.96
N ALA A 145 -6.21 -18.75 -3.64
CA ALA A 145 -5.40 -17.63 -3.19
C ALA A 145 -5.25 -16.53 -4.25
N LEU A 146 -4.87 -16.87 -5.47
CA LEU A 146 -4.65 -15.91 -6.54
C LEU A 146 -5.97 -15.24 -6.99
N LEU A 147 -7.02 -16.02 -7.20
CA LEU A 147 -8.29 -15.51 -7.73
C LEU A 147 -9.08 -14.71 -6.70
N THR A 148 -9.06 -15.08 -5.42
CA THR A 148 -9.72 -14.29 -4.37
C THR A 148 -8.97 -12.97 -4.14
N THR A 149 -7.64 -12.96 -4.22
CA THR A 149 -6.86 -11.71 -4.14
C THR A 149 -7.12 -10.82 -5.36
N ALA A 150 -7.19 -11.38 -6.55
CA ALA A 150 -7.55 -10.64 -7.76
C ALA A 150 -8.95 -10.02 -7.68
N ALA A 151 -9.93 -10.81 -7.22
CA ALA A 151 -11.31 -10.35 -7.04
C ALA A 151 -11.42 -9.23 -5.98
N PHE A 152 -10.66 -9.36 -4.89
CA PHE A 152 -10.58 -8.36 -3.84
C PHE A 152 -10.09 -7.00 -4.37
N LEU A 153 -8.97 -6.98 -5.07
CA LEU A 153 -8.40 -5.76 -5.68
C LEU A 153 -9.33 -5.15 -6.72
N ARG A 154 -9.90 -5.98 -7.61
CA ARG A 154 -10.81 -5.55 -8.67
C ARG A 154 -12.09 -4.95 -8.09
N SER A 155 -12.67 -5.58 -7.05
CA SER A 155 -13.89 -5.09 -6.42
C SER A 155 -13.70 -3.68 -5.85
N ILE A 156 -12.59 -3.42 -5.15
CA ILE A 156 -12.29 -2.09 -4.62
C ILE A 156 -12.08 -1.09 -5.76
N HIS A 157 -11.28 -1.46 -6.77
CA HIS A 157 -11.02 -0.62 -7.94
C HIS A 157 -12.31 -0.21 -8.64
N ASP A 158 -13.16 -1.18 -9.01
CA ASP A 158 -14.34 -0.94 -9.83
C ASP A 158 -15.38 -0.08 -9.08
N GLN A 159 -15.55 -0.29 -7.76
CA GLN A 159 -16.40 0.53 -6.93
C GLN A 159 -15.89 1.98 -6.83
N VAL A 160 -14.59 2.19 -6.61
CA VAL A 160 -14.01 3.54 -6.55
C VAL A 160 -14.24 4.26 -7.89
N VAL A 161 -13.92 3.61 -9.02
CA VAL A 161 -14.13 4.20 -10.36
C VAL A 161 -15.60 4.50 -10.62
N ALA A 162 -16.51 3.61 -10.25
CA ALA A 162 -17.94 3.85 -10.40
C ALA A 162 -18.39 5.09 -9.62
N LYS A 163 -17.95 5.23 -8.36
CA LYS A 163 -18.27 6.39 -7.52
C LYS A 163 -17.64 7.70 -8.03
N MET A 164 -16.42 7.64 -8.55
CA MET A 164 -15.80 8.79 -9.23
C MET A 164 -16.64 9.25 -10.44
N ASN A 165 -17.16 8.31 -11.23
CA ASN A 165 -18.02 8.59 -12.37
C ASN A 165 -19.40 9.14 -11.96
N GLU A 166 -19.87 8.87 -10.73
CA GLU A 166 -21.03 9.51 -10.11
C GLU A 166 -20.74 10.95 -9.63
N GLY A 167 -19.49 11.42 -9.73
CA GLY A 167 -19.07 12.75 -9.27
C GLY A 167 -18.81 12.85 -7.76
N LYS A 168 -18.59 11.71 -7.08
CA LYS A 168 -18.29 11.68 -5.65
C LYS A 168 -16.84 12.05 -5.36
N TRP A 169 -16.62 12.75 -4.25
CA TRP A 169 -15.31 13.02 -3.71
C TRP A 169 -14.78 11.85 -2.89
N LEU A 170 -13.47 11.82 -2.68
CA LEU A 170 -12.80 10.70 -2.00
C LEU A 170 -13.42 10.34 -0.65
N GLU A 171 -13.76 11.34 0.16
CA GLU A 171 -14.29 11.10 1.50
C GLU A 171 -15.64 10.37 1.47
N ASP A 172 -16.52 10.75 0.55
CA ASP A 172 -17.80 10.08 0.34
C ASP A 172 -17.60 8.66 -0.20
N ILE A 173 -16.70 8.50 -1.18
CA ILE A 173 -16.36 7.19 -1.75
C ILE A 173 -15.94 6.22 -0.66
N LEU A 174 -15.02 6.63 0.24
CA LEU A 174 -14.50 5.76 1.31
C LEU A 174 -15.60 5.31 2.30
N ARG A 175 -16.68 6.05 2.42
CA ARG A 175 -17.86 5.72 3.26
C ARG A 175 -18.88 4.85 2.54
N GLU A 176 -18.99 5.00 1.21
CA GLU A 176 -20.06 4.40 0.41
C GLU A 176 -19.68 3.06 -0.23
N ILE A 177 -18.38 2.79 -0.42
CA ILE A 177 -17.96 1.51 -1.01
C ILE A 177 -18.08 0.36 0.00
N ASP A 178 -18.45 -0.80 -0.52
CA ASP A 178 -18.53 -2.04 0.25
C ASP A 178 -17.20 -2.80 0.15
N TYR A 179 -16.42 -2.77 1.22
CA TYR A 179 -15.10 -3.42 1.26
C TYR A 179 -15.26 -4.94 1.28
N PRO A 180 -14.60 -5.67 0.35
CA PRO A 180 -14.69 -7.13 0.33
C PRO A 180 -14.19 -7.77 1.63
N PRO A 181 -14.69 -8.97 1.98
CA PRO A 181 -14.25 -9.70 3.17
C PRO A 181 -12.74 -9.95 3.21
N THR A 182 -12.17 -9.89 4.42
CA THR A 182 -10.74 -10.12 4.69
C THR A 182 -10.50 -11.34 5.59
N ASP A 183 -11.43 -12.29 5.58
CA ASP A 183 -11.39 -13.51 6.40
C ASP A 183 -10.36 -14.54 5.92
N LYS A 184 -9.97 -14.50 4.65
CA LYS A 184 -8.91 -15.36 4.12
C LYS A 184 -7.56 -14.99 4.76
N PRO A 185 -6.71 -15.97 5.09
CA PRO A 185 -5.41 -15.72 5.74
C PRO A 185 -4.52 -14.73 4.98
N TRP A 186 -4.58 -14.76 3.64
CA TRP A 186 -3.82 -13.89 2.74
C TRP A 186 -4.51 -12.57 2.39
N LEU A 187 -5.66 -12.25 3.00
CA LEU A 187 -6.36 -10.97 2.83
C LEU A 187 -6.47 -10.18 4.13
N ARG A 188 -5.96 -10.71 5.24
CA ARG A 188 -6.02 -10.01 6.53
C ARG A 188 -5.29 -8.68 6.47
N PRO A 189 -5.90 -7.58 6.95
CA PRO A 189 -5.29 -6.25 6.94
C PRO A 189 -4.28 -6.09 8.09
N ILE A 190 -3.21 -6.88 8.04
CA ILE A 190 -2.15 -6.89 9.07
C ILE A 190 -1.13 -5.78 8.79
N TYR A 191 -0.82 -5.54 7.50
CA TYR A 191 0.17 -4.58 7.06
C TYR A 191 -0.45 -3.45 6.23
N ASP A 192 -1.36 -3.75 5.33
CA ASP A 192 -2.10 -2.77 4.55
C ASP A 192 -3.61 -2.89 4.78
N HIS A 193 -4.37 -1.84 4.47
CA HIS A 193 -5.80 -1.76 4.74
C HIS A 193 -6.59 -1.52 3.44
N PRO A 194 -7.77 -2.13 3.25
CA PRO A 194 -8.58 -1.94 2.03
C PRO A 194 -8.87 -0.49 1.69
N GLU A 195 -9.08 0.37 2.70
CA GLU A 195 -9.27 1.81 2.50
C GLU A 195 -8.06 2.49 1.87
N PHE A 196 -6.83 2.01 2.15
CA PHE A 196 -5.62 2.55 1.53
C PHE A 196 -5.59 2.25 0.04
N ILE A 197 -6.07 1.05 -0.35
CA ILE A 197 -6.21 0.66 -1.76
C ILE A 197 -7.20 1.61 -2.46
N ALA A 198 -8.36 1.88 -1.83
CA ALA A 198 -9.35 2.80 -2.38
C ALA A 198 -8.78 4.22 -2.57
N ARG A 199 -8.05 4.75 -1.58
CA ARG A 199 -7.34 6.04 -1.67
C ARG A 199 -6.34 6.06 -2.82
N ASN A 200 -5.62 4.96 -3.01
CA ASN A 200 -4.61 4.84 -4.04
C ASN A 200 -5.22 4.73 -5.45
N VAL A 201 -6.34 4.02 -5.60
CA VAL A 201 -7.11 3.98 -6.86
C VAL A 201 -7.64 5.37 -7.20
N TYR A 202 -8.24 6.08 -6.23
CA TYR A 202 -8.69 7.45 -6.45
C TYR A 202 -7.55 8.36 -6.92
N ARG A 203 -6.39 8.28 -6.27
CA ARG A 203 -5.20 9.06 -6.62
C ARG A 203 -4.66 8.74 -8.03
N LEU A 204 -4.83 7.50 -8.50
CA LEU A 204 -4.38 7.09 -9.84
C LEU A 204 -5.13 7.84 -10.94
N TYR A 205 -6.43 8.09 -10.74
CA TYR A 205 -7.32 8.68 -11.76
C TYR A 205 -7.71 10.12 -11.47
N GLY A 206 -7.56 10.57 -10.22
CA GLY A 206 -7.97 11.90 -9.76
C GLY A 206 -6.83 12.78 -9.29
N GLY A 207 -7.17 14.05 -9.04
CA GLY A 207 -6.29 15.01 -8.38
C GLY A 207 -6.30 14.83 -6.86
N TRP A 208 -5.64 15.76 -6.18
CA TRP A 208 -5.55 15.77 -4.71
C TRP A 208 -6.66 16.59 -4.02
N TYR A 209 -7.45 17.35 -4.78
CA TYR A 209 -8.50 18.20 -4.23
C TYR A 209 -9.65 17.37 -3.65
N SER A 210 -10.05 17.72 -2.42
CA SER A 210 -11.09 16.99 -1.67
C SER A 210 -12.53 17.38 -2.02
N GLY A 211 -12.73 18.51 -2.71
CA GLY A 211 -14.04 19.14 -2.89
C GLY A 211 -14.33 20.26 -1.89
N ASP A 212 -13.58 20.34 -0.79
CA ASP A 212 -13.74 21.41 0.20
C ASP A 212 -12.84 22.62 -0.18
N PRO A 213 -13.42 23.82 -0.35
CA PRO A 213 -12.64 25.02 -0.65
C PRO A 213 -11.52 25.34 0.34
N ALA A 214 -11.66 24.95 1.61
CA ALA A 214 -10.62 25.13 2.61
C ALA A 214 -9.33 24.32 2.30
N ASP A 215 -9.46 23.20 1.56
CA ASP A 215 -8.34 22.33 1.22
C ASP A 215 -7.57 22.75 -0.04
N ILE A 216 -8.04 23.77 -0.77
CA ILE A 216 -7.30 24.28 -1.95
C ILE A 216 -5.98 24.94 -1.49
N LEU A 217 -6.05 25.76 -0.45
CA LEU A 217 -4.91 26.43 0.20
C LEU A 217 -5.08 26.29 1.71
N PRO A 218 -4.86 25.07 2.27
CA PRO A 218 -5.17 24.81 3.65
C PRO A 218 -4.29 25.60 4.61
N ALA A 219 -4.87 26.11 5.68
CA ALA A 219 -4.10 26.63 6.80
C ALA A 219 -3.25 25.50 7.42
N HIS A 220 -2.14 25.87 8.03
CA HIS A 220 -1.31 24.90 8.74
C HIS A 220 -2.12 24.22 9.87
N SER A 221 -2.09 22.90 9.96
CA SER A 221 -2.93 22.14 10.89
C SER A 221 -2.69 22.50 12.37
N GLY A 222 -1.47 22.93 12.72
CA GLY A 222 -1.14 23.45 14.05
C GLY A 222 -1.78 24.81 14.35
N ASP A 223 -1.99 25.65 13.33
CA ASP A 223 -2.67 26.95 13.51
C ASP A 223 -4.15 26.73 13.79
N ILE A 224 -4.80 25.89 12.99
CA ILE A 224 -6.20 25.49 13.22
C ILE A 224 -6.37 24.90 14.62
N ALA A 225 -5.45 24.02 15.01
CA ALA A 225 -5.49 23.38 16.33
C ALA A 225 -5.35 24.40 17.47
N ARG A 226 -4.45 25.39 17.36
CA ARG A 226 -4.30 26.45 18.36
C ARG A 226 -5.58 27.30 18.53
N GLU A 227 -6.22 27.66 17.42
CA GLU A 227 -7.49 28.38 17.46
C GLU A 227 -8.58 27.55 18.15
N LEU A 228 -8.73 26.26 17.78
CA LEU A 228 -9.72 25.38 18.40
C LEU A 228 -9.46 25.18 19.90
N VAL A 229 -8.22 24.95 20.31
CA VAL A 229 -7.87 24.81 21.73
C VAL A 229 -8.07 26.14 22.48
N GLY A 230 -7.75 27.27 21.85
CA GLY A 230 -7.97 28.61 22.43
C GLY A 230 -9.44 28.91 22.70
N VAL A 231 -10.34 28.47 21.84
CA VAL A 231 -11.78 28.68 21.98
C VAL A 231 -12.45 27.66 22.91
N CYS A 232 -12.11 26.38 22.74
CA CYS A 232 -12.79 25.27 23.44
C CYS A 232 -12.12 24.90 24.77
N GLY A 233 -10.84 25.19 24.94
CA GLY A 233 -10.00 24.66 26.01
C GLY A 233 -9.51 23.23 25.74
N ALA A 234 -8.34 22.88 26.25
CA ALA A 234 -7.76 21.55 26.09
C ALA A 234 -8.57 20.45 26.81
N GLU A 235 -8.95 20.69 28.09
CA GLU A 235 -9.60 19.66 28.91
C GLU A 235 -11.00 19.24 28.40
N PRO A 236 -11.90 20.12 27.94
CA PRO A 236 -13.16 19.70 27.33
C PRO A 236 -12.96 18.86 26.07
N LEU A 237 -11.97 19.18 25.23
CA LEU A 237 -11.64 18.39 24.03
C LEU A 237 -11.12 16.99 24.40
N LEU A 238 -10.21 16.90 25.38
CA LEU A 238 -9.69 15.61 25.87
C LEU A 238 -10.76 14.75 26.52
N ALA A 239 -11.65 15.37 27.33
CA ALA A 239 -12.79 14.65 27.90
C ALA A 239 -13.71 14.08 26.82
N ARG A 240 -13.95 14.84 25.72
CA ARG A 240 -14.73 14.35 24.59
C ARG A 240 -14.00 13.23 23.84
N ALA A 241 -12.70 13.37 23.60
CA ALA A 241 -11.89 12.33 22.96
C ALA A 241 -11.90 11.02 23.76
N ARG A 242 -11.76 11.07 25.10
CA ARG A 242 -11.88 9.90 25.98
C ARG A 242 -13.27 9.23 25.84
N ALA A 243 -14.35 10.02 25.89
CA ALA A 243 -15.71 9.49 25.74
C ALA A 243 -15.92 8.80 24.38
N LEU A 244 -15.38 9.36 23.30
CA LEU A 244 -15.46 8.75 21.96
C LEU A 244 -14.63 7.46 21.89
N ARG A 245 -13.43 7.44 22.44
CA ARG A 245 -12.61 6.24 22.56
C ARG A 245 -13.36 5.12 23.29
N ASP A 246 -13.96 5.46 24.42
CA ASP A 246 -14.67 4.49 25.26
C ASP A 246 -15.96 3.99 24.60
N ALA A 247 -16.53 4.79 23.66
CA ALA A 247 -17.65 4.39 22.81
C ALA A 247 -17.22 3.61 21.56
N GLY A 248 -15.90 3.48 21.29
CA GLY A 248 -15.36 2.78 20.13
C GLY A 248 -15.17 3.66 18.89
N ASP A 249 -15.50 4.96 18.94
CA ASP A 249 -15.32 5.92 17.84
C ASP A 249 -13.86 6.40 17.74
N LEU A 250 -12.95 5.45 17.52
CA LEU A 250 -11.49 5.69 17.63
C LEU A 250 -10.98 6.73 16.63
N ARG A 251 -11.54 6.77 15.40
CA ARG A 251 -11.11 7.72 14.36
C ARG A 251 -11.35 9.17 14.79
N ILE A 252 -12.54 9.47 15.29
CA ILE A 252 -12.88 10.83 15.76
C ILE A 252 -12.11 11.14 17.03
N ALA A 253 -12.01 10.18 17.97
CA ALA A 253 -11.24 10.33 19.20
C ALA A 253 -9.79 10.75 18.92
N CYS A 254 -9.13 10.06 17.99
CA CYS A 254 -7.76 10.37 17.56
C CYS A 254 -7.64 11.79 17.00
N HIS A 255 -8.56 12.21 16.12
CA HIS A 255 -8.54 13.58 15.57
C HIS A 255 -8.68 14.66 16.63
N ILE A 256 -9.60 14.47 17.60
CA ILE A 256 -9.79 15.45 18.67
C ILE A 256 -8.57 15.51 19.59
N ALA A 257 -7.98 14.36 19.92
CA ALA A 257 -6.73 14.32 20.70
C ALA A 257 -5.57 15.00 19.94
N ASP A 258 -5.49 14.81 18.61
CA ASP A 258 -4.48 15.43 17.74
C ASP A 258 -4.61 16.96 17.70
N PHE A 259 -5.82 17.50 17.72
CA PHE A 259 -6.01 18.96 17.85
C PHE A 259 -5.41 19.48 19.14
N VAL A 260 -5.63 18.80 20.28
CA VAL A 260 -5.03 19.24 21.54
C VAL A 260 -3.50 19.10 21.51
N ARG A 261 -2.98 17.97 21.01
CA ARG A 261 -1.54 17.73 20.89
C ARG A 261 -0.82 18.79 20.02
N LYS A 262 -1.47 19.23 18.93
CA LYS A 262 -0.91 20.26 18.03
C LYS A 262 -1.12 21.68 18.56
N GLY A 263 -2.23 21.96 19.23
CA GLY A 263 -2.57 23.28 19.74
C GLY A 263 -1.90 23.60 21.10
N ASP A 264 -1.64 22.57 21.89
CA ASP A 264 -0.95 22.61 23.19
C ASP A 264 0.09 21.48 23.25
N PRO A 265 1.27 21.64 22.61
CA PRO A 265 2.27 20.58 22.49
C PRO A 265 2.83 20.04 23.80
N ASP A 266 2.75 20.80 24.88
CA ASP A 266 3.22 20.43 26.24
C ASP A 266 2.19 19.59 26.98
N ASN A 267 1.00 19.41 26.45
CA ASN A 267 -0.08 18.65 27.06
C ASN A 267 0.18 17.16 27.04
N ARG A 268 0.68 16.62 28.14
CA ARG A 268 1.02 15.21 28.30
C ARG A 268 -0.18 14.27 28.02
N ASP A 269 -1.36 14.64 28.50
CA ASP A 269 -2.56 13.81 28.37
C ASP A 269 -3.00 13.67 26.91
N ALA A 270 -2.80 14.71 26.10
CA ALA A 270 -3.05 14.67 24.68
C ALA A 270 -2.14 13.65 23.96
N TRP A 271 -0.85 13.63 24.30
CA TRP A 271 0.10 12.66 23.75
C TRP A 271 -0.19 11.21 24.15
N LEU A 272 -0.67 10.99 25.38
CA LEU A 272 -1.01 9.65 25.87
C LEU A 272 -2.33 9.12 25.30
N LEU A 273 -3.22 10.03 24.90
CA LEU A 273 -4.54 9.68 24.35
C LEU A 273 -4.49 9.47 22.84
N TRP A 274 -3.64 10.26 22.16
CA TRP A 274 -3.43 10.18 20.70
C TRP A 274 -2.65 8.93 20.29
#